data_9126f23d09b8359faa524b09172884c5
#
_entry.id   9126f23d09b8359faa524b09172884c5
#
_cell.length_a   1.000
_cell.length_b   1.000
_cell.length_c   1.000
_cell.angle_alpha   90.00
_cell.angle_beta   90.00
_cell.angle_gamma   90.00
#
_symmetry.space_group_name_H-M   'P 1'
#
loop_
_entity.id
_entity.type
_entity.pdbx_description
1 polymer ?
#
loop_
_entity_poly.entity_id
_entity_poly.type
_entity_poly.pdbx_seq_one_letter_code
_entity_poly.pdbx_strand_id
1 'polypeptide(L)'
;AYQVYKEMATRAGKELADYEEDFDITVEEGFRGTYYRDNPSAYWNVEPDTLERLMPKINVEYRKLTGPDTYEVIDFIKLDAIANDRYTVYLGGPGGPWRYVECDNGETENCLVVTDSFGLTVIPFLTQNYKQIHYYDARYFNRNITGGSVADMIAKYNIHDIYVIIADFHSFDSGFLISDVNYHLGLQ
;
A
#
# COMPACT_ATOMS: atom_id res chain seq x y z
N ALA A 1 0.07 0.04 -11.78
CA ALA A 1 0.58 -0.74 -10.65
C ALA A 1 1.56 -1.82 -11.12
N TYR A 2 1.16 -2.75 -11.99
CA TYR A 2 1.99 -3.90 -12.41
C TYR A 2 3.34 -3.52 -13.03
N GLN A 3 3.40 -2.46 -13.85
CA GLN A 3 4.68 -2.02 -14.43
C GLN A 3 5.64 -1.49 -13.36
N VAL A 4 5.12 -0.77 -12.36
CA VAL A 4 5.93 -0.30 -11.22
C VAL A 4 6.45 -1.49 -10.43
N TYR A 5 5.59 -2.46 -10.14
CA TYR A 5 5.97 -3.70 -9.47
C TYR A 5 7.10 -4.45 -10.22
N LYS A 6 6.98 -4.63 -11.55
CA LYS A 6 8.01 -5.30 -12.35
C LYS A 6 9.38 -4.65 -12.21
N GLU A 7 9.42 -3.33 -12.25
CA GLU A 7 10.68 -2.59 -12.06
C GLU A 7 11.25 -2.80 -10.65
N MET A 8 10.39 -2.77 -9.62
CA MET A 8 10.79 -2.99 -8.23
C MET A 8 11.35 -4.41 -8.04
N ALA A 9 10.63 -5.44 -8.46
CA ALA A 9 11.03 -6.83 -8.34
C ALA A 9 12.34 -7.11 -9.11
N THR A 10 12.45 -6.59 -10.34
CA THR A 10 13.68 -6.73 -11.15
C THR A 10 14.89 -6.12 -10.46
N ARG A 11 14.76 -4.92 -9.88
CA ARG A 11 15.87 -4.26 -9.16
C ARG A 11 16.24 -4.97 -7.87
N ALA A 12 15.28 -5.57 -7.20
CA ALA A 12 15.49 -6.37 -6.00
C ALA A 12 15.99 -7.80 -6.31
N GLY A 13 16.09 -8.18 -7.58
CA GLY A 13 16.48 -9.54 -7.99
C GLY A 13 15.45 -10.60 -7.64
N LYS A 14 14.16 -10.19 -7.53
CA LYS A 14 13.04 -11.07 -7.23
C LYS A 14 12.41 -11.65 -8.50
N GLU A 15 11.85 -12.84 -8.38
CA GLU A 15 11.02 -13.44 -9.43
C GLU A 15 9.74 -12.63 -9.64
N LEU A 16 9.32 -12.47 -10.89
CA LEU A 16 8.10 -11.72 -11.18
C LEU A 16 6.86 -12.57 -10.89
N ALA A 17 5.92 -12.02 -10.17
CA ALA A 17 4.60 -12.60 -10.03
C ALA A 17 3.91 -12.70 -11.40
N ASP A 18 3.28 -13.84 -11.65
CA ASP A 18 2.42 -14.02 -12.82
C ASP A 18 1.04 -13.40 -12.55
N TYR A 19 0.61 -12.52 -13.48
CA TYR A 19 -0.60 -11.75 -13.30
C TYR A 19 -1.87 -12.63 -13.26
N GLU A 20 -1.90 -13.71 -14.03
CA GLU A 20 -3.07 -14.60 -14.13
C GLU A 20 -2.97 -15.82 -13.21
N GLU A 21 -1.74 -16.33 -13.01
CA GLU A 21 -1.52 -17.54 -12.21
C GLU A 21 -1.54 -17.28 -10.71
N ASP A 22 -1.03 -16.13 -10.25
CA ASP A 22 -0.86 -15.83 -8.82
C ASP A 22 -2.03 -15.08 -8.20
N PHE A 23 -2.98 -14.58 -9.01
CA PHE A 23 -4.08 -13.74 -8.51
C PHE A 23 -5.45 -14.18 -9.02
N ASP A 24 -6.46 -14.08 -8.16
CA ASP A 24 -7.86 -14.04 -8.56
C ASP A 24 -8.23 -12.61 -8.96
N ILE A 25 -8.56 -12.43 -10.24
CA ILE A 25 -8.86 -11.12 -10.80
C ILE A 25 -10.38 -10.95 -10.93
N THR A 26 -10.90 -9.87 -10.34
CA THR A 26 -12.29 -9.46 -10.50
C THR A 26 -12.34 -8.08 -11.12
N VAL A 27 -13.13 -7.92 -12.18
CA VAL A 27 -13.32 -6.66 -12.89
C VAL A 27 -14.63 -6.01 -12.43
N GLU A 28 -14.51 -4.76 -11.97
CA GLU A 28 -15.66 -3.93 -11.56
C GLU A 28 -15.85 -2.79 -12.55
N GLU A 29 -17.04 -2.71 -13.13
CA GLU A 29 -17.41 -1.67 -14.08
C GLU A 29 -17.81 -0.35 -13.37
N GLY A 30 -17.71 0.75 -14.10
CA GLY A 30 -18.25 2.04 -13.68
C GLY A 30 -17.37 2.81 -12.69
N PHE A 31 -16.06 2.56 -12.67
CA PHE A 31 -15.12 3.31 -11.85
C PHE A 31 -14.88 4.71 -12.43
N ARG A 32 -14.96 5.74 -11.58
CA ARG A 32 -14.74 7.15 -11.98
C ARG A 32 -13.74 7.90 -11.11
N GLY A 33 -13.24 7.28 -10.05
CA GLY A 33 -12.21 7.83 -9.17
C GLY A 33 -12.69 8.93 -8.22
N THR A 34 -11.75 9.41 -7.42
CA THR A 34 -11.98 10.35 -6.31
C THR A 34 -12.44 11.73 -6.80
N TYR A 35 -11.87 12.25 -7.87
CA TYR A 35 -12.25 13.57 -8.41
C TYR A 35 -13.73 13.63 -8.83
N TYR A 36 -14.23 12.57 -9.46
CA TYR A 36 -15.65 12.49 -9.77
C TYR A 36 -16.51 12.41 -8.51
N ARG A 37 -16.13 11.62 -7.52
CA ARG A 37 -16.85 11.51 -6.25
C ARG A 37 -16.97 12.88 -5.56
N ASP A 38 -15.87 13.63 -5.51
CA ASP A 38 -15.79 14.89 -4.77
C ASP A 38 -16.46 16.06 -5.52
N ASN A 39 -16.51 15.99 -6.84
CA ASN A 39 -17.15 17.02 -7.66
C ASN A 39 -17.83 16.44 -8.90
N PRO A 40 -18.92 15.67 -8.74
CA PRO A 40 -19.59 15.00 -9.86
C PRO A 40 -20.15 15.97 -10.92
N SER A 41 -20.50 17.20 -10.55
CA SER A 41 -20.99 18.20 -11.49
C SER A 41 -19.92 18.73 -12.44
N ALA A 42 -18.66 18.80 -12.00
CA ALA A 42 -17.54 19.23 -12.84
C ALA A 42 -17.07 18.11 -13.78
N TYR A 43 -17.27 16.86 -13.39
CA TYR A 43 -16.78 15.67 -14.13
C TYR A 43 -17.91 14.79 -14.66
N TRP A 44 -19.10 15.36 -14.89
CA TRP A 44 -20.29 14.62 -15.32
C TRP A 44 -20.13 13.84 -16.63
N ASN A 45 -19.26 14.32 -17.51
CA ASN A 45 -18.99 13.73 -18.83
C ASN A 45 -17.78 12.77 -18.84
N VAL A 46 -17.21 12.45 -17.67
CA VAL A 46 -16.13 11.45 -17.60
C VAL A 46 -16.74 10.08 -17.81
N GLU A 47 -16.31 9.40 -18.87
CA GLU A 47 -16.68 8.00 -19.08
C GLU A 47 -16.13 7.14 -17.95
N PRO A 48 -16.92 6.21 -17.43
CA PRO A 48 -16.44 5.28 -16.43
C PRO A 48 -15.40 4.33 -17.00
N ASP A 49 -14.42 4.01 -16.19
CA ASP A 49 -13.40 3.01 -16.45
C ASP A 49 -13.71 1.72 -15.68
N THR A 50 -12.87 0.72 -15.80
CA THR A 50 -12.93 -0.51 -15.03
C THR A 50 -11.92 -0.48 -13.87
N LEU A 51 -12.25 -1.17 -12.79
CA LEU A 51 -11.33 -1.42 -11.68
C LEU A 51 -11.05 -2.92 -11.60
N GLU A 52 -9.82 -3.33 -11.84
CA GLU A 52 -9.38 -4.69 -11.58
C GLU A 52 -9.00 -4.86 -10.11
N ARG A 53 -9.63 -5.82 -9.45
CA ARG A 53 -9.28 -6.23 -8.09
C ARG A 53 -8.46 -7.50 -8.15
N LEU A 54 -7.28 -7.46 -7.57
CA LEU A 54 -6.37 -8.59 -7.48
C LEU A 54 -6.36 -9.11 -6.05
N MET A 55 -6.74 -10.37 -5.89
CA MET A 55 -6.62 -11.09 -4.63
C MET A 55 -5.54 -12.15 -4.77
N PRO A 56 -4.46 -12.12 -3.97
CA PRO A 56 -3.45 -13.17 -4.01
C PRO A 56 -4.06 -14.54 -3.74
N LYS A 57 -3.66 -15.56 -4.52
CA LYS A 57 -4.13 -16.95 -4.31
C LYS A 57 -3.47 -17.62 -3.11
N ILE A 58 -2.37 -17.06 -2.60
CA ILE A 58 -1.76 -17.48 -1.34
C ILE A 58 -2.57 -16.94 -0.15
N ASN A 59 -2.41 -17.52 1.02
CA ASN A 59 -2.98 -16.97 2.24
C ASN A 59 -2.26 -15.68 2.62
N VAL A 60 -3.05 -14.62 2.84
CA VAL A 60 -2.56 -13.33 3.33
C VAL A 60 -3.39 -12.88 4.52
N GLU A 61 -2.73 -12.29 5.52
CA GLU A 61 -3.37 -11.66 6.65
C GLU A 61 -2.97 -10.18 6.69
N TYR A 62 -3.96 -9.31 6.61
CA TYR A 62 -3.74 -7.88 6.67
C TYR A 62 -3.89 -7.38 8.11
N ARG A 63 -2.85 -6.69 8.60
CA ARG A 63 -2.75 -6.19 9.97
C ARG A 63 -2.53 -4.69 10.00
N LYS A 64 -3.27 -4.02 10.87
CA LYS A 64 -3.12 -2.60 11.15
C LYS A 64 -2.74 -2.42 12.62
N LEU A 65 -1.65 -1.71 12.89
CA LEU A 65 -1.25 -1.44 14.27
C LEU A 65 -2.26 -0.52 14.97
N THR A 66 -2.61 -0.90 16.20
CA THR A 66 -3.44 -0.13 17.12
C THR A 66 -2.65 0.36 18.33
N GLY A 67 -1.42 -0.15 18.51
CA GLY A 67 -0.45 0.22 19.51
C GLY A 67 0.89 -0.45 19.23
N PRO A 68 1.93 -0.22 20.06
CA PRO A 68 3.30 -0.67 19.79
C PRO A 68 3.45 -2.17 19.52
N ASP A 69 2.64 -2.99 20.19
CA ASP A 69 2.67 -4.46 20.08
C ASP A 69 1.26 -5.04 19.88
N THR A 70 0.31 -4.20 19.49
CA THR A 70 -1.08 -4.60 19.27
C THR A 70 -1.51 -4.26 17.85
N TYR A 71 -2.33 -5.12 17.27
CA TYR A 71 -2.89 -4.92 15.94
C TYR A 71 -4.32 -5.46 15.86
N GLU A 72 -5.04 -4.97 14.88
CA GLU A 72 -6.29 -5.56 14.40
C GLU A 72 -6.07 -6.24 13.05
N VAL A 73 -6.73 -7.37 12.84
CA VAL A 73 -6.79 -8.05 11.54
C VAL A 73 -7.98 -7.49 10.80
N ILE A 74 -7.79 -7.08 9.57
CA ILE A 74 -8.84 -6.54 8.70
C ILE A 74 -8.78 -7.18 7.32
N ASP A 75 -9.85 -7.03 6.55
CA ASP A 75 -9.93 -7.59 5.22
C ASP A 75 -8.91 -6.94 4.27
N PHE A 76 -8.21 -7.76 3.50
CA PHE A 76 -7.28 -7.31 2.47
C PHE A 76 -8.01 -6.51 1.37
N ILE A 77 -9.20 -6.95 0.98
CA ILE A 77 -10.10 -6.25 0.09
C ILE A 77 -11.39 -5.91 0.84
N LYS A 78 -11.73 -4.64 0.86
CA LYS A 78 -12.94 -4.14 1.50
C LYS A 78 -14.06 -3.98 0.47
N LEU A 79 -14.94 -4.98 0.36
CA LEU A 79 -15.98 -5.05 -0.67
C LEU A 79 -17.02 -3.94 -0.54
N ASP A 80 -17.39 -3.53 0.67
CA ASP A 80 -18.36 -2.45 0.92
C ASP A 80 -17.85 -1.06 0.50
N ALA A 81 -16.54 -0.89 0.38
CA ALA A 81 -15.94 0.35 -0.13
C ALA A 81 -16.23 0.58 -1.62
N ILE A 82 -16.57 -0.45 -2.38
CA ILE A 82 -16.85 -0.37 -3.81
C ILE A 82 -18.06 0.54 -4.10
N ALA A 83 -19.03 0.56 -3.23
CA ALA A 83 -20.26 1.35 -3.43
C ALA A 83 -20.05 2.85 -3.24
N ASN A 84 -19.14 3.26 -2.34
CA ASN A 84 -19.03 4.65 -1.90
C ASN A 84 -17.68 5.30 -2.27
N ASP A 85 -16.59 4.57 -2.14
CA ASP A 85 -15.24 5.03 -2.48
C ASP A 85 -14.39 3.84 -2.95
N ARG A 86 -14.48 3.55 -4.22
CA ARG A 86 -13.77 2.42 -4.87
C ARG A 86 -12.26 2.50 -4.71
N TYR A 87 -11.73 3.68 -4.36
CA TYR A 87 -10.30 3.87 -4.10
C TYR A 87 -9.83 3.22 -2.80
N THR A 88 -10.73 3.03 -1.84
CA THR A 88 -10.42 2.40 -0.55
C THR A 88 -10.57 0.87 -0.54
N VAL A 89 -10.74 0.28 -1.71
CA VAL A 89 -10.92 -1.17 -1.87
C VAL A 89 -9.74 -1.97 -1.31
N TYR A 90 -8.52 -1.49 -1.54
CA TYR A 90 -7.34 -2.18 -1.04
C TYR A 90 -6.95 -1.72 0.36
N LEU A 91 -6.67 -2.69 1.23
CA LEU A 91 -6.00 -2.48 2.50
C LEU A 91 -6.69 -1.43 3.40
N GLY A 92 -8.01 -1.32 3.27
CA GLY A 92 -8.80 -0.35 4.04
C GLY A 92 -8.55 1.11 3.67
N GLY A 93 -7.97 1.37 2.47
CA GLY A 93 -7.74 2.70 1.92
C GLY A 93 -6.47 3.40 2.42
N PRO A 94 -6.27 4.66 1.98
CA PRO A 94 -5.13 5.46 2.35
C PRO A 94 -5.16 5.85 3.84
N GLY A 95 -3.99 6.15 4.34
CA GLY A 95 -3.83 6.62 5.71
C GLY A 95 -3.72 5.52 6.75
N GLY A 96 -3.09 5.87 7.84
CA GLY A 96 -2.84 4.99 8.97
C GLY A 96 -1.36 4.96 9.35
N PRO A 97 -1.09 4.75 10.63
CA PRO A 97 0.25 4.98 11.18
C PRO A 97 1.28 3.91 10.77
N TRP A 98 0.84 2.67 10.64
CA TRP A 98 1.65 1.54 10.19
C TRP A 98 0.75 0.33 9.97
N ARG A 99 0.97 -0.37 8.87
CA ARG A 99 0.21 -1.54 8.47
C ARG A 99 1.15 -2.56 7.83
N TYR A 100 0.75 -3.81 7.81
CA TYR A 100 1.49 -4.82 7.09
C TYR A 100 0.60 -5.97 6.64
N VAL A 101 1.05 -6.65 5.59
CA VAL A 101 0.49 -7.90 5.10
C VAL A 101 1.45 -9.01 5.46
N GLU A 102 0.95 -10.05 6.12
CA GLU A 102 1.67 -11.30 6.34
C GLU A 102 1.30 -12.29 5.24
N CYS A 103 2.29 -12.90 4.60
CA CYS A 103 2.11 -13.76 3.43
C CYS A 103 2.61 -15.17 3.72
N ASP A 104 1.80 -16.17 3.34
CA ASP A 104 2.17 -17.59 3.43
C ASP A 104 2.67 -18.07 2.06
N ASN A 105 3.86 -17.57 1.67
CA ASN A 105 4.49 -17.85 0.38
C ASN A 105 5.85 -18.58 0.49
N GLY A 106 6.28 -18.88 1.72
CA GLY A 106 7.59 -19.50 1.98
C GLY A 106 8.78 -18.52 1.98
N GLU A 107 8.57 -17.26 1.65
CA GLU A 107 9.61 -16.22 1.70
C GLU A 107 10.02 -15.88 3.13
N THR A 108 11.22 -15.32 3.29
CA THR A 108 11.78 -14.98 4.60
C THR A 108 12.06 -13.50 4.79
N GLU A 109 12.14 -12.75 3.70
CA GLU A 109 12.47 -11.33 3.70
C GLU A 109 11.23 -10.45 3.86
N ASN A 110 11.42 -9.28 4.46
CA ASN A 110 10.38 -8.29 4.66
C ASN A 110 10.73 -7.01 3.92
N CYS A 111 9.73 -6.30 3.40
CA CYS A 111 9.92 -5.00 2.80
C CYS A 111 9.08 -3.90 3.45
N LEU A 112 9.48 -2.66 3.20
CA LEU A 112 8.74 -1.46 3.60
C LEU A 112 8.39 -0.65 2.36
N VAL A 113 7.12 -0.29 2.22
CA VAL A 113 6.62 0.65 1.21
C VAL A 113 6.21 1.95 1.90
N VAL A 114 7.00 3.00 1.69
CA VAL A 114 6.64 4.37 2.07
C VAL A 114 5.80 4.94 0.93
N THR A 115 4.53 5.23 1.19
CA THR A 115 3.62 5.55 0.09
C THR A 115 2.50 6.50 0.50
N ASP A 116 1.94 7.14 -0.49
CA ASP A 116 0.59 7.70 -0.44
C ASP A 116 -0.43 6.67 -0.95
N SER A 117 -1.65 7.11 -1.26
CA SER A 117 -2.70 6.22 -1.74
C SER A 117 -2.39 5.52 -3.07
N PHE A 118 -1.53 6.07 -3.92
CA PHE A 118 -1.21 5.50 -5.23
C PHE A 118 -0.40 4.21 -5.13
N GLY A 119 0.53 4.11 -4.18
CA GLY A 119 1.35 2.91 -4.01
C GLY A 119 0.61 1.72 -3.40
N LEU A 120 -0.59 1.90 -2.85
CA LEU A 120 -1.36 0.78 -2.29
C LEU A 120 -1.67 -0.29 -3.34
N THR A 121 -1.85 0.11 -4.59
CA THR A 121 -2.14 -0.80 -5.70
C THR A 121 -0.97 -1.69 -6.12
N VAL A 122 0.23 -1.44 -5.62
CA VAL A 122 1.42 -2.27 -5.88
C VAL A 122 1.54 -3.40 -4.85
N ILE A 123 0.99 -3.21 -3.66
CA ILE A 123 1.14 -4.15 -2.53
C ILE A 123 0.65 -5.57 -2.85
N PRO A 124 -0.49 -5.79 -3.56
CA PRO A 124 -0.90 -7.14 -3.93
C PRO A 124 0.17 -7.95 -4.65
N PHE A 125 0.92 -7.32 -5.56
CA PHE A 125 1.96 -8.02 -6.32
C PHE A 125 3.17 -8.41 -5.45
N LEU A 126 3.52 -7.59 -4.45
CA LEU A 126 4.63 -7.85 -3.55
C LEU A 126 4.37 -9.07 -2.65
N THR A 127 3.11 -9.52 -2.52
CA THR A 127 2.76 -10.70 -1.72
C THR A 127 3.42 -11.98 -2.20
N GLN A 128 3.88 -12.03 -3.45
CA GLN A 128 4.60 -13.17 -4.00
C GLN A 128 6.10 -13.16 -3.64
N ASN A 129 6.64 -12.03 -3.21
CA ASN A 129 8.09 -11.83 -3.07
C ASN A 129 8.57 -11.61 -1.64
N TYR A 130 7.67 -11.34 -0.70
CA TYR A 130 8.03 -11.02 0.68
C TYR A 130 7.16 -11.75 1.68
N LYS A 131 7.77 -12.14 2.79
CA LYS A 131 7.07 -12.72 3.93
C LYS A 131 6.15 -11.69 4.59
N GLN A 132 6.65 -10.47 4.77
CA GLN A 132 5.85 -9.35 5.29
C GLN A 132 6.08 -8.12 4.43
N ILE A 133 4.98 -7.44 4.10
CA ILE A 133 5.01 -6.18 3.38
C ILE A 133 4.47 -5.11 4.31
N HIS A 134 5.38 -4.33 4.90
CA HIS A 134 5.04 -3.20 5.73
C HIS A 134 4.78 -1.97 4.87
N TYR A 135 3.82 -1.13 5.26
CA TYR A 135 3.61 0.12 4.58
C TYR A 135 3.03 1.19 5.52
N TYR A 136 3.34 2.42 5.21
CA TYR A 136 2.75 3.58 5.88
C TYR A 136 2.74 4.79 4.95
N ASP A 137 1.81 5.69 5.23
CA ASP A 137 1.77 7.02 4.64
C ASP A 137 2.44 8.01 5.63
N ALA A 138 3.50 8.69 5.18
CA ALA A 138 4.29 9.57 6.03
C ALA A 138 3.46 10.67 6.69
N ARG A 139 2.37 11.10 6.04
CA ARG A 139 1.44 12.12 6.56
C ARG A 139 0.70 11.68 7.83
N TYR A 140 0.59 10.36 8.05
CA TYR A 140 -0.19 9.76 9.15
C TYR A 140 0.65 8.94 10.12
N PHE A 141 1.97 9.04 10.03
CA PHE A 141 2.86 8.32 10.94
C PHE A 141 2.63 8.76 12.38
N ASN A 142 2.51 7.80 13.30
CA ASN A 142 2.22 8.06 14.70
C ASN A 142 3.08 7.20 15.62
N ARG A 143 4.07 7.82 16.27
CA ARG A 143 5.00 7.15 17.20
C ARG A 143 4.33 6.53 18.41
N ASN A 144 3.19 7.04 18.85
CA ASN A 144 2.46 6.44 19.97
C ASN A 144 1.86 5.08 19.59
N ILE A 145 1.57 4.89 18.30
CA ILE A 145 1.05 3.62 17.79
C ILE A 145 2.18 2.68 17.42
N THR A 146 3.24 3.16 16.79
CA THR A 146 4.38 2.32 16.41
C THR A 146 5.28 1.98 17.60
N GLY A 147 5.28 2.80 18.65
CA GLY A 147 6.18 2.67 19.80
C GLY A 147 7.59 3.19 19.52
N GLY A 148 7.86 3.74 18.33
CA GLY A 148 9.18 4.22 17.94
C GLY A 148 9.19 4.98 16.61
N SER A 149 10.38 5.32 16.15
CA SER A 149 10.64 5.92 14.85
C SER A 149 10.49 4.88 13.73
N VAL A 150 10.53 5.33 12.47
CA VAL A 150 10.59 4.43 11.30
C VAL A 150 11.85 3.56 11.36
N ALA A 151 12.98 4.09 11.81
CA ALA A 151 14.21 3.32 11.97
C ALA A 151 14.05 2.19 13.02
N ASP A 152 13.33 2.45 14.13
CA ASP A 152 13.03 1.42 15.11
C ASP A 152 12.12 0.33 14.53
N MET A 153 11.15 0.71 13.69
CA MET A 153 10.27 -0.23 13.00
C MET A 153 11.02 -1.07 11.97
N ILE A 154 11.94 -0.47 11.21
CA ILE A 154 12.82 -1.18 10.27
C ILE A 154 13.62 -2.25 11.01
N ALA A 155 14.23 -1.89 12.13
CA ALA A 155 14.98 -2.83 12.96
C ALA A 155 14.08 -3.91 13.58
N LYS A 156 12.92 -3.53 14.14
CA LYS A 156 11.97 -4.44 14.79
C LYS A 156 11.48 -5.54 13.87
N TYR A 157 11.16 -5.18 12.62
CA TYR A 157 10.60 -6.11 11.63
C TYR A 157 11.64 -6.67 10.66
N ASN A 158 12.92 -6.40 10.89
CA ASN A 158 14.01 -6.87 10.04
C ASN A 158 13.72 -6.59 8.55
N ILE A 159 13.46 -5.32 8.23
CA ILE A 159 13.16 -4.89 6.87
C ILE A 159 14.43 -4.96 6.02
N HIS A 160 14.36 -5.62 4.85
CA HIS A 160 15.46 -5.79 3.91
C HIS A 160 15.41 -4.74 2.80
N ASP A 161 14.24 -4.55 2.20
CA ASP A 161 14.04 -3.64 1.07
C ASP A 161 13.13 -2.48 1.44
N ILE A 162 13.44 -1.28 0.96
CA ILE A 162 12.63 -0.08 1.17
C ILE A 162 12.28 0.53 -0.17
N TYR A 163 10.99 0.68 -0.42
CA TYR A 163 10.43 1.31 -1.61
C TYR A 163 9.73 2.61 -1.25
N VAL A 164 9.95 3.65 -2.06
CA VAL A 164 9.26 4.92 -1.91
C VAL A 164 8.42 5.15 -3.16
N ILE A 165 7.09 5.12 -3.01
CA ILE A 165 6.13 5.24 -4.10
C ILE A 165 5.17 6.37 -3.78
N ILE A 166 5.35 7.51 -4.45
CA ILE A 166 4.66 8.75 -4.14
C ILE A 166 4.24 9.41 -5.44
N ALA A 167 3.03 9.96 -5.49
CA ALA A 167 2.56 10.71 -6.64
C ALA A 167 3.36 12.01 -6.83
N ASP A 168 3.67 12.36 -8.07
CA ASP A 168 4.46 13.54 -8.44
C ASP A 168 4.00 14.83 -7.76
N PHE A 169 2.69 15.08 -7.71
CA PHE A 169 2.16 16.29 -7.10
C PHE A 169 2.42 16.36 -5.59
N HIS A 170 2.52 15.23 -4.90
CA HIS A 170 2.92 15.20 -3.49
C HIS A 170 4.42 15.45 -3.32
N SER A 171 5.25 15.11 -4.29
CA SER A 171 6.69 15.33 -4.24
C SER A 171 7.08 16.77 -4.53
N PHE A 172 6.30 17.49 -5.36
CA PHE A 172 6.59 18.88 -5.75
C PHE A 172 5.97 19.93 -4.85
N ASP A 173 4.81 19.65 -4.26
CA ASP A 173 4.07 20.64 -3.44
C ASP A 173 4.59 20.75 -2.02
N SER A 174 5.61 19.98 -1.67
CA SER A 174 5.97 19.98 -0.27
C SER A 174 7.42 19.59 -0.05
N GLY A 175 8.15 20.54 0.45
CA GLY A 175 9.15 20.25 1.46
C GLY A 175 8.59 19.36 2.60
N PHE A 176 7.29 19.13 2.63
CA PHE A 176 6.49 18.36 3.56
C PHE A 176 6.88 16.88 3.56
N LEU A 177 6.89 16.21 2.41
CA LEU A 177 7.16 14.77 2.39
C LEU A 177 8.63 14.44 2.63
N ILE A 178 9.55 15.23 2.05
CA ILE A 178 10.99 15.04 2.25
C ILE A 178 11.36 15.38 3.70
N SER A 179 10.81 16.44 4.26
CA SER A 179 11.06 16.79 5.66
C SER A 179 10.47 15.76 6.63
N ASP A 180 9.28 15.22 6.34
CA ASP A 180 8.66 14.19 7.16
C ASP A 180 9.38 12.87 7.06
N VAL A 181 9.77 12.44 5.86
CA VAL A 181 10.57 11.22 5.69
C VAL A 181 11.93 11.37 6.39
N ASN A 182 12.63 12.48 6.23
CA ASN A 182 13.87 12.74 6.93
C ASN A 182 13.71 12.77 8.45
N TYR A 183 12.66 13.45 8.94
CA TYR A 183 12.33 13.48 10.36
C TYR A 183 12.02 12.08 10.90
N HIS A 184 11.24 11.28 10.16
CA HIS A 184 10.87 9.94 10.57
C HIS A 184 12.04 8.96 10.51
N LEU A 185 12.96 9.14 9.55
CA LEU A 185 14.20 8.35 9.45
C LEU A 185 15.28 8.81 10.45
N GLY A 186 15.08 9.93 11.15
CA GLY A 186 16.06 10.44 12.10
C GLY A 186 17.29 11.07 11.44
N LEU A 187 17.13 11.57 10.20
CA LEU A 187 18.20 12.18 9.40
C LEU A 187 18.32 13.71 9.62
N GLN A 188 17.70 14.26 10.66
CA GLN A 188 17.83 15.67 11.07
C GLN A 188 18.78 15.81 12.23
#